data_9edf7dffe5a32a20cefd868e7c4fa804
#
_entry.id   9edf7dffe5a32a20cefd868e7c4fa804
#
_cell.length_a   1.000
_cell.length_b   1.000
_cell.length_c   1.000
_cell.angle_alpha   90.00
_cell.angle_beta   90.00
_cell.angle_gamma   90.00
#
_symmetry.space_group_name_H-M   'P 1'
#
loop_
_entity.id
_entity.type
_entity.pdbx_description
1 polymer ?
#
loop_
_entity_poly.entity_id
_entity_poly.type
_entity_poly.pdbx_seq_one_letter_code
_entity_poly.pdbx_strand_id
1 'polypeptide(L)'
;MAVAQKKPSAAPLKDLYDIGEIPPLGHVPANMHAWAIRKERHGPPEQAMQSEIVPTWPIAEDEVLVYVMAGGVNYNGVWAGLGIPLSPLDGHKHPFHIAGSDASGIVWAIGSKVHRWKVGDEIIVHCNQDDGDDEDCNGGDPLLSPSQRIWGYETPDGSFAQFCRVQSRQLMLKPAHLSWEEAACYTLTLATAYRMLFGHPPHTLRPGDNVLIWGASGGLGVFGVQLVAASGANAIGIISDPSKAEYVFNLGAKGVINRNEFKCWGQMPKVGTPEYDAWVKEARRFGKAIWDITGKRDIDIVFEHPGEATFPVSCLVVKRGGMVVFCAGTTGYNITFDARYVWMRQKRIQGSHFAHLKQASAANQFVIDQRIDPCMSDVFPWDKIPYAHELMRTNRHKPGNMAVLVNAPRTGLRNFEDALEAASVPELNRQSTRG
;
A
#
# COMPACT_ATOMS: atom_id res chain seq x y z
N MET A 1 -30.90 25.91 45.99
CA MET A 1 -31.20 26.22 44.59
C MET A 1 -30.20 25.50 43.73
N ALA A 2 -30.60 24.41 43.05
CA ALA A 2 -29.71 23.67 42.15
C ALA A 2 -29.65 24.44 40.83
N VAL A 3 -28.44 24.84 40.43
CA VAL A 3 -28.19 25.45 39.11
C VAL A 3 -28.32 24.33 38.08
N ALA A 4 -29.38 24.38 37.28
CA ALA A 4 -29.56 23.49 36.14
C ALA A 4 -28.40 23.74 35.14
N GLN A 5 -27.48 22.79 35.02
CA GLN A 5 -26.53 22.80 33.93
C GLN A 5 -27.31 22.68 32.61
N LYS A 6 -27.32 23.75 31.83
CA LYS A 6 -27.79 23.72 30.44
C LYS A 6 -26.96 22.70 29.69
N LYS A 7 -27.57 21.60 29.23
CA LYS A 7 -26.96 20.73 28.21
C LYS A 7 -26.52 21.62 27.02
N PRO A 8 -25.32 21.49 26.51
CA PRO A 8 -24.93 22.25 25.32
C PRO A 8 -25.94 21.94 24.21
N SER A 9 -26.44 23.00 23.57
CA SER A 9 -27.29 22.89 22.39
C SER A 9 -26.50 22.09 21.33
N ALA A 10 -27.04 20.97 20.87
CA ALA A 10 -26.43 20.23 19.75
C ALA A 10 -26.27 21.19 18.56
N ALA A 11 -25.08 21.25 17.99
CA ALA A 11 -24.83 22.03 16.80
C ALA A 11 -25.82 21.59 15.69
N PRO A 12 -26.32 22.51 14.84
CA PRO A 12 -27.25 22.13 13.77
C PRO A 12 -26.58 21.18 12.81
N LEU A 13 -27.31 20.14 12.38
CA LEU A 13 -26.84 19.19 11.37
C LEU A 13 -26.69 19.92 10.04
N LYS A 14 -25.61 19.62 9.31
CA LYS A 14 -25.28 20.20 7.99
C LYS A 14 -25.32 19.13 6.91
N ASP A 15 -25.61 19.54 5.68
CA ASP A 15 -25.54 18.70 4.48
C ASP A 15 -24.12 18.62 3.89
N LEU A 16 -23.20 19.46 4.38
CA LEU A 16 -21.78 19.49 4.03
C LEU A 16 -20.99 20.05 5.23
N TYR A 17 -19.87 19.42 5.55
CA TYR A 17 -18.93 19.86 6.57
C TYR A 17 -17.60 20.23 5.92
N ASP A 18 -16.93 21.26 6.44
CA ASP A 18 -15.61 21.65 5.96
C ASP A 18 -14.56 20.59 6.31
N ILE A 19 -13.45 20.58 5.57
CA ILE A 19 -12.31 19.67 5.86
C ILE A 19 -11.77 19.99 7.27
N GLY A 20 -11.68 18.96 8.11
CA GLY A 20 -11.28 19.06 9.52
C GLY A 20 -12.42 19.42 10.48
N GLU A 21 -13.63 19.70 9.99
CA GLU A 21 -14.84 19.81 10.81
C GLU A 21 -15.46 18.41 10.98
N ILE A 22 -15.57 17.95 12.21
CA ILE A 22 -16.09 16.60 12.49
C ILE A 22 -17.60 16.65 12.67
N PRO A 23 -18.40 15.94 11.83
CA PRO A 23 -19.84 15.83 12.02
C PRO A 23 -20.18 15.13 13.35
N PRO A 24 -21.39 15.29 13.91
CA PRO A 24 -21.86 14.44 15.00
C PRO A 24 -21.77 12.96 14.61
N LEU A 25 -21.22 12.12 15.49
CA LEU A 25 -21.00 10.70 15.22
C LEU A 25 -22.28 10.00 14.73
N GLY A 26 -22.19 9.35 13.57
CA GLY A 26 -23.33 8.70 12.91
C GLY A 26 -24.18 9.61 12.02
N HIS A 27 -23.97 10.92 12.04
CA HIS A 27 -24.64 11.81 11.08
C HIS A 27 -23.93 11.74 9.71
N VAL A 28 -24.65 11.32 8.70
CA VAL A 28 -24.16 11.24 7.32
C VAL A 28 -24.65 12.48 6.56
N PRO A 29 -23.76 13.42 6.18
CA PRO A 29 -24.13 14.58 5.37
C PRO A 29 -24.52 14.16 3.96
N ALA A 30 -25.36 14.93 3.29
CA ALA A 30 -25.78 14.65 1.91
C ALA A 30 -24.62 14.75 0.91
N ASN A 31 -23.63 15.60 1.18
CA ASN A 31 -22.49 15.88 0.33
C ASN A 31 -21.17 15.79 1.12
N MET A 32 -20.08 15.58 0.40
CA MET A 32 -18.72 15.49 0.94
C MET A 32 -17.69 16.14 0.00
N HIS A 33 -16.60 16.60 0.56
CA HIS A 33 -15.42 16.96 -0.22
C HIS A 33 -14.66 15.70 -0.67
N ALA A 34 -14.21 15.68 -1.94
CA ALA A 34 -13.44 14.59 -2.52
C ALA A 34 -12.43 15.10 -3.55
N TRP A 35 -11.33 14.36 -3.72
CA TRP A 35 -10.42 14.53 -4.86
C TRP A 35 -10.87 13.61 -5.98
N ALA A 36 -11.61 14.17 -6.93
CA ALA A 36 -12.23 13.43 -8.02
C ALA A 36 -11.36 13.42 -9.28
N ILE A 37 -11.31 12.28 -9.94
CA ILE A 37 -10.72 12.07 -11.27
C ILE A 37 -11.88 11.94 -12.25
N ARG A 38 -11.79 12.62 -13.40
CA ARG A 38 -12.73 12.51 -14.52
C ARG A 38 -12.02 12.11 -15.80
N LYS A 39 -12.70 11.42 -16.70
CA LYS A 39 -12.11 10.84 -17.91
C LYS A 39 -11.41 11.88 -18.79
N GLU A 40 -12.02 13.05 -18.93
CA GLU A 40 -11.49 14.17 -19.71
C GLU A 40 -10.27 14.87 -19.09
N ARG A 41 -9.95 14.54 -17.84
CA ARG A 41 -8.81 15.13 -17.12
C ARG A 41 -7.64 14.17 -16.95
N HIS A 42 -7.69 12.95 -17.51
CA HIS A 42 -6.55 12.04 -17.40
C HIS A 42 -5.23 12.71 -17.75
N GLY A 43 -4.21 12.50 -16.92
CA GLY A 43 -2.91 13.13 -17.02
C GLY A 43 -2.12 13.01 -15.73
N PRO A 44 -1.07 13.79 -15.53
CA PRO A 44 -0.33 13.85 -14.26
C PRO A 44 -1.27 14.09 -13.08
N PRO A 45 -0.96 13.56 -11.87
CA PRO A 45 -1.87 13.67 -10.71
C PRO A 45 -2.37 15.08 -10.41
N GLU A 46 -1.51 16.10 -10.53
CA GLU A 46 -1.90 17.50 -10.28
C GLU A 46 -2.91 18.06 -11.29
N GLN A 47 -3.00 17.46 -12.48
CA GLN A 47 -4.03 17.78 -13.48
C GLN A 47 -5.29 16.94 -13.27
N ALA A 48 -5.13 15.64 -13.05
CA ALA A 48 -6.22 14.68 -13.03
C ALA A 48 -7.09 14.77 -11.78
N MET A 49 -6.46 14.93 -10.61
CA MET A 49 -7.12 14.99 -9.32
C MET A 49 -7.53 16.43 -9.02
N GLN A 50 -8.82 16.67 -8.86
CA GLN A 50 -9.36 18.00 -8.51
C GLN A 50 -10.34 17.88 -7.33
N SER A 51 -10.28 18.87 -6.43
CA SER A 51 -11.20 18.93 -5.29
C SER A 51 -12.60 19.31 -5.77
N GLU A 52 -13.58 18.46 -5.45
CA GLU A 52 -14.97 18.63 -5.81
C GLU A 52 -15.86 18.33 -4.61
N ILE A 53 -17.08 18.89 -4.61
CA ILE A 53 -18.17 18.49 -3.72
C ILE A 53 -19.00 17.46 -4.48
N VAL A 54 -19.14 16.28 -3.89
CA VAL A 54 -19.88 15.16 -4.48
C VAL A 54 -20.87 14.59 -3.47
N PRO A 55 -21.92 13.88 -3.91
CA PRO A 55 -22.81 13.18 -2.99
C PRO A 55 -22.06 12.18 -2.12
N THR A 56 -22.41 12.10 -0.84
CA THR A 56 -21.91 11.04 0.05
C THR A 56 -22.44 9.69 -0.43
N TRP A 57 -21.58 8.65 -0.37
CA TRP A 57 -21.91 7.31 -0.85
C TRP A 57 -23.07 6.68 -0.05
N PRO A 58 -24.11 6.16 -0.72
CA PRO A 58 -25.05 5.25 -0.05
C PRO A 58 -24.35 3.90 0.18
N ILE A 59 -24.71 3.20 1.25
CA ILE A 59 -24.18 1.88 1.60
C ILE A 59 -25.22 0.79 1.37
N ALA A 60 -24.75 -0.39 0.94
CA ALA A 60 -25.55 -1.62 0.86
C ALA A 60 -25.68 -2.29 2.25
N GLU A 61 -26.42 -3.40 2.32
CA GLU A 61 -26.71 -4.09 3.59
C GLU A 61 -25.46 -4.66 4.29
N ASP A 62 -24.41 -5.00 3.54
CA ASP A 62 -23.14 -5.57 4.03
C ASP A 62 -21.97 -4.57 4.00
N GLU A 63 -22.25 -3.31 3.64
CA GLU A 63 -21.24 -2.25 3.53
C GLU A 63 -21.18 -1.36 4.77
N VAL A 64 -20.10 -0.63 4.86
CA VAL A 64 -19.80 0.35 5.92
C VAL A 64 -19.43 1.67 5.27
N LEU A 65 -19.95 2.76 5.78
CA LEU A 65 -19.45 4.10 5.50
C LEU A 65 -18.38 4.44 6.53
N VAL A 66 -17.19 4.76 6.06
CA VAL A 66 -16.03 5.12 6.89
C VAL A 66 -15.81 6.63 6.79
N TYR A 67 -15.71 7.32 7.92
CA TYR A 67 -15.19 8.68 8.01
C TYR A 67 -13.67 8.60 7.98
N VAL A 68 -13.07 9.03 6.88
CA VAL A 68 -11.65 8.83 6.60
C VAL A 68 -10.82 9.85 7.38
N MET A 69 -9.99 9.40 8.31
CA MET A 69 -9.07 10.28 9.05
C MET A 69 -7.79 10.57 8.27
N ALA A 70 -7.21 9.53 7.67
CA ALA A 70 -6.04 9.64 6.79
C ALA A 70 -6.09 8.59 5.68
N GLY A 71 -5.44 8.88 4.56
CA GLY A 71 -5.29 7.97 3.41
C GLY A 71 -3.82 7.73 3.05
N GLY A 72 -3.50 6.53 2.57
CA GLY A 72 -2.16 6.18 2.10
C GLY A 72 -1.97 6.52 0.61
N VAL A 73 -0.78 6.98 0.28
CA VAL A 73 -0.41 7.29 -1.11
C VAL A 73 0.19 6.05 -1.75
N ASN A 74 -0.48 5.52 -2.77
CA ASN A 74 -0.04 4.34 -3.51
C ASN A 74 0.07 4.64 -5.01
N TYR A 75 0.85 3.85 -5.73
CA TYR A 75 1.03 4.01 -7.18
C TYR A 75 -0.28 3.79 -7.95
N ASN A 76 -1.26 3.10 -7.35
CA ASN A 76 -2.63 2.97 -7.87
C ASN A 76 -3.27 4.35 -8.13
N GLY A 77 -3.09 5.31 -7.23
CA GLY A 77 -3.59 6.67 -7.42
C GLY A 77 -2.92 7.40 -8.59
N VAL A 78 -1.63 7.13 -8.83
CA VAL A 78 -0.91 7.64 -10.02
C VAL A 78 -1.49 7.04 -11.29
N TRP A 79 -1.68 5.73 -11.35
CA TRP A 79 -2.29 5.05 -12.51
C TRP A 79 -3.72 5.53 -12.75
N ALA A 80 -4.51 5.70 -11.70
CA ALA A 80 -5.87 6.21 -11.79
C ALA A 80 -5.90 7.61 -12.41
N GLY A 81 -5.00 8.51 -12.00
CA GLY A 81 -4.86 9.84 -12.58
C GLY A 81 -4.47 9.79 -14.05
N LEU A 82 -3.45 8.99 -14.39
CA LEU A 82 -2.96 8.84 -15.77
C LEU A 82 -3.96 8.11 -16.70
N GLY A 83 -4.87 7.30 -16.16
CA GLY A 83 -5.77 6.44 -16.93
C GLY A 83 -5.06 5.28 -17.64
N ILE A 84 -3.91 4.83 -17.12
CA ILE A 84 -3.10 3.74 -17.67
C ILE A 84 -2.71 2.73 -16.59
N PRO A 85 -2.51 1.43 -16.94
CA PRO A 85 -2.71 0.82 -18.27
C PRO A 85 -4.18 0.78 -18.71
N LEU A 86 -5.13 0.87 -17.75
CA LEU A 86 -6.57 0.95 -18.00
C LEU A 86 -7.14 2.11 -17.18
N SER A 87 -8.09 2.84 -17.76
CA SER A 87 -8.81 3.87 -17.02
C SER A 87 -9.73 3.23 -15.99
N PRO A 88 -9.66 3.61 -14.69
CA PRO A 88 -10.61 3.12 -13.70
C PRO A 88 -12.06 3.47 -14.04
N LEU A 89 -12.29 4.57 -14.76
CA LEU A 89 -13.61 5.02 -15.23
C LEU A 89 -14.24 4.09 -16.29
N ASP A 90 -13.47 3.19 -16.89
CA ASP A 90 -14.02 2.17 -17.80
C ASP A 90 -14.57 0.96 -17.02
N GLY A 91 -14.18 0.78 -15.74
CA GLY A 91 -14.61 -0.31 -14.86
C GLY A 91 -15.94 -0.07 -14.13
N HIS A 92 -16.46 1.16 -14.10
CA HIS A 92 -17.70 1.52 -13.39
C HIS A 92 -18.51 2.61 -14.13
N LYS A 93 -19.77 2.78 -13.71
CA LYS A 93 -20.72 3.72 -14.37
C LYS A 93 -20.78 5.12 -13.74
N HIS A 94 -20.01 5.39 -12.70
CA HIS A 94 -20.00 6.71 -12.05
C HIS A 94 -19.28 7.74 -12.92
N PRO A 95 -19.71 9.01 -12.92
CA PRO A 95 -19.13 10.06 -13.75
C PRO A 95 -17.79 10.57 -13.24
N PHE A 96 -17.34 10.11 -12.06
CA PHE A 96 -16.06 10.42 -11.45
C PHE A 96 -15.52 9.20 -10.71
N HIS A 97 -14.24 9.25 -10.44
CA HIS A 97 -13.52 8.23 -9.66
C HIS A 97 -12.77 8.91 -8.51
N ILE A 98 -12.88 8.39 -7.31
CA ILE A 98 -12.10 8.78 -6.14
C ILE A 98 -11.07 7.69 -5.90
N ALA A 99 -9.80 8.03 -6.03
CA ALA A 99 -8.70 7.10 -5.80
C ALA A 99 -8.41 6.92 -4.30
N GLY A 100 -7.49 5.99 -3.99
CA GLY A 100 -7.00 5.71 -2.65
C GLY A 100 -7.40 4.33 -2.17
N SER A 101 -6.39 3.45 -2.02
CA SER A 101 -6.57 2.02 -1.69
C SER A 101 -6.11 1.68 -0.27
N ASP A 102 -5.75 2.69 0.51
CA ASP A 102 -5.44 2.59 1.93
C ASP A 102 -6.16 3.68 2.70
N ALA A 103 -6.70 3.34 3.87
CA ALA A 103 -7.32 4.30 4.78
C ALA A 103 -7.22 3.86 6.24
N SER A 104 -7.15 4.85 7.11
CA SER A 104 -7.51 4.74 8.52
C SER A 104 -8.70 5.65 8.79
N GLY A 105 -9.62 5.22 9.63
CA GLY A 105 -10.83 6.00 9.88
C GLY A 105 -11.73 5.39 10.92
N ILE A 106 -12.94 5.91 10.95
CA ILE A 106 -13.95 5.60 11.95
C ILE A 106 -15.17 5.05 11.22
N VAL A 107 -15.73 3.95 11.71
CA VAL A 107 -16.99 3.40 11.25
C VAL A 107 -18.09 4.44 11.52
N TRP A 108 -18.69 5.00 10.46
CA TRP A 108 -19.63 6.10 10.57
C TRP A 108 -21.09 5.67 10.42
N ALA A 109 -21.35 4.75 9.50
CA ALA A 109 -22.62 4.09 9.33
C ALA A 109 -22.39 2.63 8.90
N ILE A 110 -23.34 1.75 9.23
CA ILE A 110 -23.28 0.32 8.91
C ILE A 110 -24.57 -0.14 8.23
N GLY A 111 -24.43 -1.04 7.27
CA GLY A 111 -25.55 -1.73 6.66
C GLY A 111 -26.19 -2.76 7.60
N SER A 112 -27.41 -3.17 7.30
CA SER A 112 -28.25 -4.01 8.17
C SER A 112 -27.69 -5.42 8.44
N LYS A 113 -26.79 -5.93 7.58
CA LYS A 113 -26.13 -7.24 7.72
C LYS A 113 -24.73 -7.15 8.35
N VAL A 114 -24.30 -5.97 8.77
CA VAL A 114 -22.99 -5.79 9.43
C VAL A 114 -23.15 -6.08 10.92
N HIS A 115 -22.45 -7.09 11.42
CA HIS A 115 -22.52 -7.53 12.81
C HIS A 115 -21.18 -7.41 13.57
N ARG A 116 -20.07 -7.40 12.82
CA ARG A 116 -18.72 -7.37 13.42
C ARG A 116 -18.32 -5.97 13.89
N TRP A 117 -18.84 -4.95 13.23
CA TRP A 117 -18.47 -3.55 13.44
C TRP A 117 -19.62 -2.73 13.94
N LYS A 118 -19.34 -1.70 14.70
CA LYS A 118 -20.29 -0.71 15.20
C LYS A 118 -19.82 0.70 14.89
N VAL A 119 -20.74 1.64 14.86
CA VAL A 119 -20.45 3.08 14.72
C VAL A 119 -19.52 3.53 15.85
N GLY A 120 -18.44 4.20 15.49
CA GLY A 120 -17.38 4.66 16.40
C GLY A 120 -16.16 3.75 16.47
N ASP A 121 -16.17 2.54 15.88
CA ASP A 121 -14.99 1.68 15.83
C ASP A 121 -13.88 2.31 14.97
N GLU A 122 -12.65 2.26 15.47
CA GLU A 122 -11.45 2.74 14.79
C GLU A 122 -10.82 1.63 13.96
N ILE A 123 -10.67 1.87 12.65
CA ILE A 123 -10.34 0.83 11.69
C ILE A 123 -9.28 1.28 10.68
N ILE A 124 -8.70 0.29 10.02
CA ILE A 124 -8.00 0.42 8.76
C ILE A 124 -8.70 -0.40 7.69
N VAL A 125 -8.54 0.01 6.44
CA VAL A 125 -9.18 -0.62 5.29
C VAL A 125 -8.18 -1.43 4.50
N HIS A 126 -8.55 -2.66 4.14
CA HIS A 126 -7.84 -3.49 3.17
C HIS A 126 -8.50 -3.38 1.79
N CYS A 127 -7.70 -3.32 0.73
CA CYS A 127 -8.20 -2.96 -0.60
C CYS A 127 -8.88 -4.08 -1.39
N ASN A 128 -8.89 -5.35 -0.91
CA ASN A 128 -9.55 -6.43 -1.65
C ASN A 128 -11.07 -6.34 -1.52
N GLN A 129 -11.75 -6.31 -2.66
CA GLN A 129 -13.20 -6.51 -2.79
C GLN A 129 -13.49 -7.71 -3.67
N ASP A 130 -14.58 -8.42 -3.37
CA ASP A 130 -15.16 -9.50 -4.16
C ASP A 130 -16.66 -9.59 -3.85
N ASP A 131 -17.46 -10.34 -4.61
CA ASP A 131 -18.89 -10.48 -4.37
C ASP A 131 -19.23 -11.59 -3.33
N GLY A 132 -18.25 -12.42 -2.98
CA GLY A 132 -18.41 -13.47 -2.01
C GLY A 132 -19.21 -14.71 -2.50
N ASP A 133 -19.49 -14.81 -3.80
CA ASP A 133 -20.45 -15.78 -4.33
C ASP A 133 -19.82 -17.09 -4.83
N ASP A 134 -18.60 -17.03 -5.37
CA ASP A 134 -17.93 -18.22 -5.92
C ASP A 134 -17.10 -19.02 -4.89
N GLU A 135 -16.59 -20.18 -5.33
CA GLU A 135 -15.77 -21.08 -4.52
C GLU A 135 -14.43 -20.47 -4.11
N ASP A 136 -13.86 -19.57 -4.91
CA ASP A 136 -12.62 -18.90 -4.58
C ASP A 136 -12.83 -17.92 -3.42
N CYS A 137 -13.97 -17.23 -3.37
CA CYS A 137 -14.35 -16.37 -2.25
C CYS A 137 -14.75 -17.17 -1.00
N ASN A 138 -15.32 -18.36 -1.17
CA ASN A 138 -15.89 -19.19 -0.10
C ASN A 138 -14.98 -20.35 0.34
N GLY A 139 -13.72 -20.09 0.54
CA GLY A 139 -12.76 -21.06 1.09
C GLY A 139 -11.56 -21.34 0.22
N GLY A 140 -11.55 -20.86 -1.02
CA GLY A 140 -10.39 -20.82 -1.90
C GLY A 140 -9.50 -19.59 -1.68
N ASP A 141 -8.96 -19.08 -2.74
CA ASP A 141 -8.17 -17.83 -2.77
C ASP A 141 -8.98 -16.72 -3.45
N PRO A 142 -9.57 -15.76 -2.71
CA PRO A 142 -10.39 -14.69 -3.27
C PRO A 142 -9.73 -13.86 -4.36
N LEU A 143 -8.41 -13.89 -4.47
CA LEU A 143 -7.68 -13.19 -5.54
C LEU A 143 -7.73 -13.92 -6.89
N LEU A 144 -8.31 -15.12 -6.94
CA LEU A 144 -8.57 -15.88 -8.17
C LEU A 144 -10.00 -15.68 -8.67
N SER A 145 -10.89 -15.11 -7.84
CA SER A 145 -12.27 -14.83 -8.22
C SER A 145 -12.34 -13.84 -9.38
N PRO A 146 -13.19 -14.07 -10.41
CA PRO A 146 -13.47 -13.10 -11.46
C PRO A 146 -14.12 -11.81 -10.94
N SER A 147 -14.76 -11.86 -9.76
CA SER A 147 -15.39 -10.71 -9.12
C SER A 147 -14.40 -9.83 -8.34
N GLN A 148 -13.16 -10.28 -8.16
CA GLN A 148 -12.15 -9.56 -7.42
C GLN A 148 -11.90 -8.16 -8.01
N ARG A 149 -11.84 -7.15 -7.13
CA ARG A 149 -11.55 -5.74 -7.46
C ARG A 149 -10.60 -5.13 -6.44
N ILE A 150 -9.85 -4.14 -6.90
CA ILE A 150 -9.04 -3.28 -6.02
C ILE A 150 -9.87 -2.05 -5.65
N TRP A 151 -10.27 -1.97 -4.38
CA TRP A 151 -10.95 -0.80 -3.85
C TRP A 151 -10.11 0.47 -4.04
N GLY A 152 -10.75 1.55 -4.51
CA GLY A 152 -10.11 2.84 -4.76
C GLY A 152 -9.19 2.88 -5.99
N TYR A 153 -9.17 1.79 -6.80
CA TYR A 153 -8.60 1.76 -8.15
C TYR A 153 -9.58 1.21 -9.18
N GLU A 154 -10.19 0.06 -8.95
CA GLU A 154 -11.21 -0.52 -9.82
C GLU A 154 -12.63 -0.18 -9.36
N THR A 155 -12.77 0.36 -8.15
CA THR A 155 -14.02 0.89 -7.60
C THR A 155 -13.93 2.39 -7.38
N PRO A 156 -15.05 3.16 -7.49
CA PRO A 156 -15.01 4.62 -7.56
C PRO A 156 -14.89 5.34 -6.21
N ASP A 157 -14.87 4.62 -5.10
CA ASP A 157 -15.18 5.07 -3.75
C ASP A 157 -13.99 5.01 -2.78
N GLY A 158 -12.80 5.36 -3.27
CA GLY A 158 -11.54 5.33 -2.52
C GLY A 158 -11.40 6.36 -1.40
N SER A 159 -10.23 6.36 -0.75
CA SER A 159 -9.98 7.09 0.50
C SER A 159 -9.74 8.60 0.38
N PHE A 160 -9.58 9.15 -0.81
CA PHE A 160 -9.33 10.59 -0.95
C PHE A 160 -10.63 11.40 -0.99
N ALA A 161 -11.52 11.11 -0.05
CA ALA A 161 -12.77 11.81 0.25
C ALA A 161 -13.04 11.79 1.76
N GLN A 162 -13.91 12.70 2.25
CA GLN A 162 -14.28 12.72 3.67
C GLN A 162 -14.90 11.40 4.13
N PHE A 163 -15.64 10.75 3.24
CA PHE A 163 -16.23 9.43 3.48
C PHE A 163 -15.88 8.49 2.33
N CYS A 164 -15.54 7.25 2.66
CA CYS A 164 -15.44 6.17 1.70
C CYS A 164 -16.41 5.04 2.04
N ARG A 165 -16.80 4.27 1.01
CA ARG A 165 -17.66 3.11 1.15
C ARG A 165 -16.85 1.85 0.96
N VAL A 166 -17.01 0.87 1.84
CA VAL A 166 -16.28 -0.39 1.83
C VAL A 166 -17.17 -1.55 2.26
N GLN A 167 -16.84 -2.76 1.82
CA GLN A 167 -17.46 -3.97 2.35
C GLN A 167 -17.00 -4.19 3.80
N SER A 168 -17.90 -4.61 4.69
CA SER A 168 -17.59 -4.80 6.13
C SER A 168 -16.41 -5.76 6.37
N ARG A 169 -16.20 -6.71 5.47
CA ARG A 169 -15.09 -7.67 5.51
C ARG A 169 -13.72 -7.06 5.18
N GLN A 170 -13.65 -5.89 4.55
CA GLN A 170 -12.38 -5.20 4.28
C GLN A 170 -11.77 -4.56 5.53
N LEU A 171 -12.55 -4.41 6.61
CA LEU A 171 -12.13 -3.69 7.79
C LEU A 171 -11.24 -4.56 8.69
N MET A 172 -10.18 -3.95 9.21
CA MET A 172 -9.29 -4.50 10.23
C MET A 172 -9.17 -3.50 11.39
N LEU A 173 -8.81 -3.99 12.57
CA LEU A 173 -8.53 -3.13 13.72
C LEU A 173 -7.34 -2.21 13.42
N LYS A 174 -7.48 -0.94 13.69
CA LYS A 174 -6.37 0.00 13.72
C LYS A 174 -5.46 -0.33 14.91
N PRO A 175 -4.13 -0.44 14.71
CA PRO A 175 -3.21 -0.57 15.84
C PRO A 175 -3.31 0.65 16.77
N ALA A 176 -3.60 0.44 18.05
CA ALA A 176 -3.88 1.53 19.00
C ALA A 176 -2.68 2.46 19.26
N HIS A 177 -1.46 1.96 19.05
CA HIS A 177 -0.23 2.75 19.25
C HIS A 177 0.10 3.68 18.07
N LEU A 178 -0.53 3.48 16.90
CA LEU A 178 -0.29 4.30 15.70
C LEU A 178 -1.23 5.52 15.63
N SER A 179 -0.70 6.61 15.13
CA SER A 179 -1.51 7.74 14.67
C SER A 179 -2.36 7.36 13.44
N TRP A 180 -3.30 8.22 13.04
CA TRP A 180 -4.15 7.98 11.89
C TRP A 180 -3.34 7.86 10.60
N GLU A 181 -2.39 8.76 10.40
CA GLU A 181 -1.53 8.77 9.21
C GLU A 181 -0.58 7.56 9.16
N GLU A 182 0.00 7.16 10.29
CA GLU A 182 0.81 5.93 10.36
C GLU A 182 -0.04 4.69 10.05
N ALA A 183 -1.26 4.64 10.56
CA ALA A 183 -2.18 3.54 10.33
C ALA A 183 -2.70 3.46 8.88
N ALA A 184 -2.71 4.59 8.15
CA ALA A 184 -3.20 4.67 6.78
C ALA A 184 -2.18 4.31 5.71
N CYS A 185 -0.86 4.26 5.99
CA CYS A 185 0.14 4.27 4.93
C CYS A 185 0.70 2.89 4.55
N TYR A 186 0.29 1.80 5.18
CA TYR A 186 1.00 0.52 5.04
C TYR A 186 0.15 -0.67 4.56
N THR A 187 -1.15 -0.62 4.67
CA THR A 187 -2.02 -1.80 4.56
C THR A 187 -1.86 -2.54 3.23
N LEU A 188 -1.92 -1.83 2.11
CA LEU A 188 -1.78 -2.41 0.77
C LEU A 188 -0.38 -3.01 0.56
N THR A 189 0.65 -2.23 0.83
CA THR A 189 2.05 -2.63 0.54
C THR A 189 2.54 -3.72 1.47
N LEU A 190 2.21 -3.65 2.77
CA LEU A 190 2.55 -4.71 3.73
C LEU A 190 1.82 -6.02 3.41
N ALA A 191 0.52 -5.97 3.11
CA ALA A 191 -0.25 -7.17 2.76
C ALA A 191 0.27 -7.81 1.46
N THR A 192 0.63 -7.00 0.46
CA THR A 192 1.26 -7.46 -0.78
C THR A 192 2.60 -8.15 -0.49
N ALA A 193 3.46 -7.54 0.32
CA ALA A 193 4.74 -8.15 0.71
C ALA A 193 4.54 -9.46 1.47
N TYR A 194 3.55 -9.50 2.37
CA TYR A 194 3.20 -10.71 3.10
C TYR A 194 2.79 -11.85 2.15
N ARG A 195 1.89 -11.57 1.19
CA ARG A 195 1.48 -12.59 0.22
C ARG A 195 2.64 -13.07 -0.64
N MET A 196 3.50 -12.17 -1.12
CA MET A 196 4.68 -12.56 -1.91
C MET A 196 5.59 -13.53 -1.16
N LEU A 197 5.71 -13.39 0.17
CA LEU A 197 6.61 -14.21 0.98
C LEU A 197 5.95 -15.47 1.54
N PHE A 198 4.64 -15.44 1.83
CA PHE A 198 3.95 -16.52 2.55
C PHE A 198 2.79 -17.14 1.78
N GLY A 199 2.31 -16.52 0.69
CA GLY A 199 1.08 -16.90 0.01
C GLY A 199 1.21 -18.00 -1.05
N HIS A 200 2.41 -18.49 -1.37
CA HIS A 200 2.63 -19.35 -2.54
C HIS A 200 3.30 -20.70 -2.21
N PRO A 201 2.64 -21.59 -1.42
CA PRO A 201 3.23 -22.87 -1.11
C PRO A 201 3.59 -23.68 -2.37
N PRO A 202 4.62 -24.55 -2.33
CA PRO A 202 5.47 -24.84 -1.17
C PRO A 202 6.60 -23.81 -0.91
N HIS A 203 6.72 -22.75 -1.73
CA HIS A 203 7.77 -21.72 -1.64
C HIS A 203 7.33 -20.59 -0.71
N THR A 204 7.18 -20.89 0.56
CA THR A 204 6.92 -19.90 1.61
C THR A 204 8.19 -19.59 2.37
N LEU A 205 8.32 -18.35 2.84
CA LEU A 205 9.45 -17.90 3.66
C LEU A 205 9.61 -18.78 4.91
N ARG A 206 10.85 -19.16 5.21
CA ARG A 206 11.23 -19.96 6.38
C ARG A 206 12.39 -19.33 7.12
N PRO A 207 12.52 -19.55 8.43
CA PRO A 207 13.70 -19.13 9.17
C PRO A 207 14.97 -19.63 8.52
N GLY A 208 15.97 -18.74 8.39
CA GLY A 208 17.26 -19.04 7.76
C GLY A 208 17.30 -18.95 6.23
N ASP A 209 16.19 -18.76 5.52
CA ASP A 209 16.17 -18.49 4.09
C ASP A 209 16.90 -17.19 3.74
N ASN A 210 17.49 -17.12 2.56
CA ASN A 210 18.07 -15.90 2.00
C ASN A 210 17.08 -15.30 0.98
N VAL A 211 16.66 -14.06 1.18
CA VAL A 211 15.71 -13.36 0.31
C VAL A 211 16.37 -12.15 -0.31
N LEU A 212 16.43 -12.10 -1.63
CA LEU A 212 16.87 -10.92 -2.38
C LEU A 212 15.66 -9.98 -2.57
N ILE A 213 15.78 -8.73 -2.14
CA ILE A 213 14.68 -7.77 -2.16
C ILE A 213 15.06 -6.59 -3.04
N TRP A 214 14.43 -6.49 -4.21
CA TRP A 214 14.57 -5.35 -5.08
C TRP A 214 13.90 -4.11 -4.48
N GLY A 215 14.47 -2.93 -4.72
CA GLY A 215 13.93 -1.66 -4.24
C GLY A 215 13.70 -1.63 -2.73
N ALA A 216 14.66 -2.15 -1.95
CA ALA A 216 14.54 -2.39 -0.51
C ALA A 216 14.21 -1.15 0.34
N SER A 217 14.40 0.06 -0.18
CA SER A 217 14.07 1.32 0.50
C SER A 217 12.73 1.94 0.07
N GLY A 218 12.03 1.34 -0.90
CA GLY A 218 10.72 1.81 -1.37
C GLY A 218 9.57 1.21 -0.57
N GLY A 219 8.35 1.72 -0.77
CA GLY A 219 7.16 1.38 0.03
C GLY A 219 6.90 -0.13 0.19
N LEU A 220 7.07 -0.92 -0.88
CA LEU A 220 6.91 -2.37 -0.82
C LEU A 220 8.15 -3.06 -0.22
N GLY A 221 9.34 -2.62 -0.62
CA GLY A 221 10.61 -3.24 -0.23
C GLY A 221 10.90 -3.15 1.26
N VAL A 222 10.54 -2.03 1.92
CA VAL A 222 10.72 -1.87 3.38
C VAL A 222 9.97 -2.93 4.18
N PHE A 223 8.79 -3.35 3.71
CA PHE A 223 8.05 -4.44 4.35
C PHE A 223 8.63 -5.81 4.00
N GLY A 224 9.12 -5.99 2.77
CA GLY A 224 9.86 -7.20 2.44
C GLY A 224 11.04 -7.42 3.37
N VAL A 225 11.86 -6.38 3.62
CA VAL A 225 13.01 -6.45 4.54
C VAL A 225 12.56 -6.79 5.96
N GLN A 226 11.58 -6.07 6.51
CA GLN A 226 11.13 -6.25 7.87
C GLN A 226 10.45 -7.62 8.10
N LEU A 227 9.60 -8.08 7.17
CA LEU A 227 8.95 -9.39 7.25
C LEU A 227 9.97 -10.53 7.23
N VAL A 228 10.99 -10.44 6.37
CA VAL A 228 12.07 -11.42 6.30
C VAL A 228 12.86 -11.45 7.60
N ALA A 229 13.26 -10.29 8.11
CA ALA A 229 14.01 -10.20 9.37
C ALA A 229 13.18 -10.68 10.57
N ALA A 230 11.92 -10.24 10.68
CA ALA A 230 11.01 -10.63 11.76
C ALA A 230 10.69 -12.14 11.77
N SER A 231 10.87 -12.82 10.62
CA SER A 231 10.67 -14.27 10.48
C SER A 231 11.95 -15.08 10.70
N GLY A 232 13.06 -14.47 11.10
CA GLY A 232 14.33 -15.16 11.34
C GLY A 232 15.05 -15.59 10.05
N ALA A 233 14.74 -14.95 8.91
CA ALA A 233 15.39 -15.14 7.64
C ALA A 233 16.38 -13.98 7.33
N ASN A 234 17.10 -14.06 6.24
CA ASN A 234 18.16 -13.13 5.86
C ASN A 234 17.68 -12.25 4.69
N ALA A 235 17.43 -10.99 4.92
CA ALA A 235 17.10 -10.02 3.87
C ALA A 235 18.38 -9.45 3.23
N ILE A 236 18.50 -9.54 1.91
CA ILE A 236 19.54 -8.90 1.11
C ILE A 236 18.89 -7.79 0.29
N GLY A 237 19.07 -6.54 0.73
CA GLY A 237 18.41 -5.38 0.13
C GLY A 237 19.15 -4.84 -1.09
N ILE A 238 18.44 -4.61 -2.20
CA ILE A 238 19.00 -3.97 -3.39
C ILE A 238 18.52 -2.53 -3.47
N ILE A 239 19.46 -1.61 -3.55
CA ILE A 239 19.23 -0.17 -3.64
C ILE A 239 19.90 0.44 -4.89
N SER A 240 19.49 1.64 -5.28
CA SER A 240 20.12 2.44 -6.34
C SER A 240 20.85 3.68 -5.85
N ASP A 241 20.72 3.99 -4.54
CA ASP A 241 21.32 5.15 -3.91
C ASP A 241 22.01 4.70 -2.62
N PRO A 242 23.35 4.80 -2.54
CA PRO A 242 24.12 4.38 -1.36
C PRO A 242 23.70 5.06 -0.06
N SER A 243 23.17 6.28 -0.12
CA SER A 243 22.71 7.02 1.07
C SER A 243 21.54 6.31 1.79
N LYS A 244 20.84 5.41 1.10
CA LYS A 244 19.71 4.63 1.65
C LYS A 244 20.15 3.34 2.36
N ALA A 245 21.45 3.00 2.34
CA ALA A 245 21.93 1.72 2.89
C ALA A 245 21.70 1.61 4.40
N GLU A 246 22.03 2.63 5.15
CA GLU A 246 21.84 2.67 6.61
C GLU A 246 20.37 2.48 6.99
N TYR A 247 19.46 3.16 6.27
CA TYR A 247 18.02 2.99 6.47
C TYR A 247 17.59 1.52 6.29
N VAL A 248 18.05 0.86 5.22
CA VAL A 248 17.70 -0.54 4.95
C VAL A 248 18.32 -1.50 5.96
N PHE A 249 19.56 -1.22 6.45
CA PHE A 249 20.14 -1.98 7.56
C PHE A 249 19.33 -1.85 8.85
N ASN A 250 18.86 -0.65 9.18
CA ASN A 250 18.05 -0.39 10.38
C ASN A 250 16.69 -1.12 10.33
N LEU A 251 16.18 -1.45 9.14
CA LEU A 251 15.00 -2.31 8.96
C LEU A 251 15.29 -3.81 9.16
N GLY A 252 16.53 -4.20 9.39
CA GLY A 252 16.93 -5.57 9.66
C GLY A 252 17.55 -6.32 8.47
N ALA A 253 17.99 -5.62 7.42
CA ALA A 253 18.71 -6.28 6.33
C ALA A 253 20.05 -6.84 6.81
N LYS A 254 20.38 -8.07 6.39
CA LYS A 254 21.67 -8.70 6.65
C LYS A 254 22.78 -8.09 5.79
N GLY A 255 22.43 -7.59 4.61
CA GLY A 255 23.34 -6.93 3.69
C GLY A 255 22.59 -6.08 2.67
N VAL A 256 23.31 -5.11 2.12
CA VAL A 256 22.79 -4.19 1.12
C VAL A 256 23.74 -4.12 -0.07
N ILE A 257 23.20 -4.16 -1.29
CA ILE A 257 23.98 -4.07 -2.54
C ILE A 257 23.44 -2.88 -3.34
N ASN A 258 24.37 -2.00 -3.76
CA ASN A 258 24.06 -0.94 -4.69
C ASN A 258 24.06 -1.46 -6.14
N ARG A 259 22.91 -1.51 -6.80
CA ARG A 259 22.80 -2.01 -8.16
C ARG A 259 23.62 -1.20 -9.18
N ASN A 260 23.86 0.08 -8.91
CA ASN A 260 24.61 0.95 -9.84
C ASN A 260 26.08 0.56 -9.99
N GLU A 261 26.59 -0.34 -9.17
CA GLU A 261 27.92 -0.92 -9.29
C GLU A 261 28.01 -2.01 -10.39
N PHE A 262 26.90 -2.44 -10.97
CA PHE A 262 26.80 -3.53 -11.92
C PHE A 262 26.16 -3.06 -13.23
N LYS A 263 26.46 -3.77 -14.33
CA LYS A 263 26.01 -3.45 -15.70
C LYS A 263 25.25 -4.60 -16.36
N CYS A 264 24.43 -5.33 -15.61
CA CYS A 264 23.68 -6.48 -16.11
C CYS A 264 22.13 -6.24 -16.06
N TRP A 265 21.71 -5.00 -16.15
CA TRP A 265 20.31 -4.62 -16.08
C TRP A 265 19.69 -4.44 -17.46
N GLY A 266 18.36 -4.53 -17.53
CA GLY A 266 17.61 -4.40 -18.79
C GLY A 266 17.37 -5.73 -19.49
N GLN A 267 17.00 -5.66 -20.77
CA GLN A 267 16.77 -6.84 -21.59
C GLN A 267 18.05 -7.68 -21.71
N MET A 268 17.89 -8.99 -21.54
CA MET A 268 18.99 -9.93 -21.68
C MET A 268 19.45 -10.00 -23.14
N PRO A 269 20.76 -9.87 -23.43
CA PRO A 269 21.30 -10.06 -24.80
C PRO A 269 21.01 -11.46 -25.32
N LYS A 270 21.02 -11.59 -26.65
CA LYS A 270 20.79 -12.88 -27.33
C LYS A 270 21.87 -13.89 -26.94
N VAL A 271 21.46 -15.06 -26.51
CA VAL A 271 22.36 -16.18 -26.16
C VAL A 271 23.31 -16.52 -27.31
N GLY A 272 24.56 -16.69 -26.99
CA GLY A 272 25.61 -17.03 -27.98
C GLY A 272 26.27 -15.82 -28.66
N THR A 273 26.03 -14.62 -28.15
CA THR A 273 26.68 -13.38 -28.59
C THR A 273 27.73 -12.90 -27.56
N PRO A 274 28.74 -12.11 -27.98
CA PRO A 274 29.70 -11.51 -27.06
C PRO A 274 29.07 -10.64 -25.99
N GLU A 275 27.97 -9.97 -26.32
CA GLU A 275 27.21 -9.14 -25.39
C GLU A 275 26.55 -9.99 -24.29
N TYR A 276 26.08 -11.19 -24.64
CA TYR A 276 25.57 -12.16 -23.67
C TYR A 276 26.66 -12.63 -22.71
N ASP A 277 27.86 -12.91 -23.21
CA ASP A 277 29.01 -13.35 -22.40
C ASP A 277 29.42 -12.23 -21.41
N ALA A 278 29.46 -11.00 -21.88
CA ALA A 278 29.69 -9.82 -21.02
C ALA A 278 28.62 -9.66 -19.95
N TRP A 279 27.34 -9.80 -20.32
CA TRP A 279 26.19 -9.76 -19.39
C TRP A 279 26.31 -10.87 -18.34
N VAL A 280 26.61 -12.10 -18.73
CA VAL A 280 26.78 -13.23 -17.79
C VAL A 280 27.93 -12.97 -16.83
N LYS A 281 29.02 -12.37 -17.28
CA LYS A 281 30.16 -12.02 -16.42
C LYS A 281 29.75 -11.03 -15.33
N GLU A 282 29.01 -9.96 -15.69
CA GLU A 282 28.50 -8.97 -14.73
C GLU A 282 27.44 -9.56 -13.80
N ALA A 283 26.51 -10.36 -14.32
CA ALA A 283 25.49 -11.02 -13.49
C ALA A 283 26.11 -12.01 -12.48
N ARG A 284 27.21 -12.70 -12.85
CA ARG A 284 27.98 -13.53 -11.92
C ARG A 284 28.71 -12.69 -10.88
N ARG A 285 29.22 -11.49 -11.24
CA ARG A 285 29.83 -10.56 -10.29
C ARG A 285 28.82 -10.10 -9.25
N PHE A 286 27.57 -9.81 -9.67
CA PHE A 286 26.46 -9.54 -8.77
C PHE A 286 26.14 -10.76 -7.88
N GLY A 287 26.07 -11.97 -8.44
CA GLY A 287 25.89 -13.21 -7.68
C GLY A 287 26.98 -13.44 -6.63
N LYS A 288 28.24 -13.06 -6.95
CA LYS A 288 29.35 -13.11 -5.98
C LYS A 288 29.13 -12.12 -4.82
N ALA A 289 28.69 -10.90 -5.09
CA ALA A 289 28.37 -9.94 -4.03
C ALA A 289 27.27 -10.47 -3.08
N ILE A 290 26.28 -11.18 -3.61
CA ILE A 290 25.29 -11.89 -2.79
C ILE A 290 25.97 -12.96 -1.90
N TRP A 291 26.86 -13.77 -2.46
CA TRP A 291 27.57 -14.83 -1.73
C TRP A 291 28.49 -14.27 -0.63
N ASP A 292 29.10 -13.12 -0.85
CA ASP A 292 29.94 -12.47 0.16
C ASP A 292 29.09 -12.07 1.40
N ILE A 293 27.80 -11.75 1.23
CA ILE A 293 26.85 -11.47 2.32
C ILE A 293 26.32 -12.76 2.96
N THR A 294 26.00 -13.77 2.14
CA THR A 294 25.28 -14.97 2.59
C THR A 294 26.21 -16.09 3.05
N GLY A 295 27.52 -15.95 2.92
CA GLY A 295 28.49 -17.01 3.21
C GLY A 295 28.43 -18.13 2.16
N LYS A 296 28.37 -17.80 0.90
CA LYS A 296 28.28 -18.69 -0.27
C LYS A 296 26.99 -19.51 -0.36
N ARG A 297 25.93 -19.06 0.29
CA ARG A 297 24.60 -19.66 0.14
C ARG A 297 23.80 -18.90 -0.92
N ASP A 298 23.07 -19.65 -1.75
CA ASP A 298 22.21 -19.07 -2.78
C ASP A 298 20.95 -18.42 -2.21
N ILE A 299 20.24 -17.68 -3.06
CA ILE A 299 18.98 -17.02 -2.75
C ILE A 299 17.82 -18.02 -2.85
N ASP A 300 17.04 -18.15 -1.80
CA ASP A 300 15.84 -18.99 -1.72
C ASP A 300 14.65 -18.37 -2.46
N ILE A 301 14.40 -17.10 -2.20
CA ILE A 301 13.32 -16.32 -2.80
C ILE A 301 13.88 -15.00 -3.33
N VAL A 302 13.52 -14.64 -4.54
CA VAL A 302 13.70 -13.27 -5.06
C VAL A 302 12.36 -12.54 -4.98
N PHE A 303 12.33 -11.46 -4.22
CA PHE A 303 11.22 -10.53 -4.08
C PHE A 303 11.35 -9.44 -5.15
N GLU A 304 10.60 -9.61 -6.24
CA GLU A 304 10.75 -8.86 -7.48
C GLU A 304 9.57 -7.92 -7.72
N HIS A 305 9.82 -6.68 -8.13
CA HIS A 305 8.77 -5.76 -8.57
C HIS A 305 9.20 -4.76 -9.66
N PRO A 306 10.50 -4.51 -9.96
CA PRO A 306 10.90 -3.69 -11.09
C PRO A 306 10.48 -4.27 -12.44
N GLY A 307 10.59 -5.59 -12.63
CA GLY A 307 10.22 -6.25 -13.89
C GLY A 307 11.34 -6.24 -14.91
N GLU A 308 11.13 -5.58 -16.07
CA GLU A 308 11.98 -5.69 -17.26
C GLU A 308 13.49 -5.50 -16.98
N ALA A 309 13.84 -4.55 -16.13
CA ALA A 309 15.23 -4.22 -15.84
C ALA A 309 16.00 -5.28 -15.04
N THR A 310 15.32 -6.03 -14.18
CA THR A 310 15.98 -6.87 -13.15
C THR A 310 15.65 -8.35 -13.26
N PHE A 311 14.57 -8.69 -13.91
CA PHE A 311 14.04 -10.06 -13.98
C PHE A 311 15.00 -11.09 -14.56
N PRO A 312 15.80 -10.80 -15.63
CA PRO A 312 16.77 -11.75 -16.14
C PRO A 312 17.80 -12.18 -15.10
N VAL A 313 18.29 -11.24 -14.30
CA VAL A 313 19.25 -11.49 -13.23
C VAL A 313 18.58 -12.21 -12.05
N SER A 314 17.33 -11.85 -11.71
CA SER A 314 16.54 -12.53 -10.70
C SER A 314 16.40 -14.03 -11.00
N CYS A 315 16.12 -14.38 -12.26
CA CYS A 315 16.09 -15.78 -12.73
C CYS A 315 17.46 -16.47 -12.64
N LEU A 316 18.55 -15.73 -12.82
CA LEU A 316 19.91 -16.29 -12.73
C LEU A 316 20.28 -16.63 -11.27
N VAL A 317 20.12 -15.66 -10.34
CA VAL A 317 20.67 -15.73 -8.98
C VAL A 317 19.86 -16.58 -8.01
N VAL A 318 18.57 -16.79 -8.26
CA VAL A 318 17.76 -17.66 -7.41
C VAL A 318 18.27 -19.11 -7.48
N LYS A 319 18.30 -19.81 -6.34
CA LYS A 319 18.81 -21.18 -6.21
C LYS A 319 18.05 -22.19 -7.09
N ARG A 320 18.60 -23.40 -7.22
CA ARG A 320 17.85 -24.56 -7.73
C ARG A 320 16.60 -24.79 -6.86
N GLY A 321 15.44 -24.98 -7.49
CA GLY A 321 14.18 -25.15 -6.80
C GLY A 321 13.71 -23.92 -6.03
N GLY A 322 14.32 -22.76 -6.18
CA GLY A 322 13.90 -21.51 -5.57
C GLY A 322 12.82 -20.79 -6.38
N MET A 323 12.35 -19.66 -5.88
CA MET A 323 11.23 -18.91 -6.47
C MET A 323 11.61 -17.45 -6.75
N VAL A 324 11.28 -16.97 -7.95
CA VAL A 324 11.14 -15.54 -8.24
C VAL A 324 9.66 -15.21 -8.12
N VAL A 325 9.28 -14.51 -7.06
CA VAL A 325 7.92 -14.01 -6.88
C VAL A 325 7.88 -12.53 -7.25
N PHE A 326 6.91 -12.13 -8.07
CA PHE A 326 6.85 -10.76 -8.57
C PHE A 326 5.44 -10.19 -8.55
N CYS A 327 5.37 -8.89 -8.29
CA CYS A 327 4.20 -8.05 -8.48
C CYS A 327 4.63 -6.76 -9.18
N ALA A 328 3.76 -6.14 -9.94
CA ALA A 328 4.05 -4.95 -10.72
C ALA A 328 5.11 -5.16 -11.82
N GLY A 329 5.59 -4.04 -12.39
CA GLY A 329 6.57 -4.00 -13.49
C GLY A 329 6.97 -2.55 -13.72
N THR A 330 7.56 -1.90 -12.70
CA THR A 330 7.78 -0.44 -12.70
C THR A 330 8.83 0.02 -13.74
N THR A 331 9.63 -0.89 -14.29
CA THR A 331 10.61 -0.60 -15.35
C THR A 331 10.18 -1.13 -16.73
N GLY A 332 9.01 -1.76 -16.82
CA GLY A 332 8.47 -2.33 -18.05
C GLY A 332 7.92 -3.73 -17.89
N TYR A 333 7.11 -4.16 -18.86
CA TYR A 333 6.38 -5.43 -18.85
C TYR A 333 6.94 -6.49 -19.77
N ASN A 334 7.87 -6.14 -20.68
CA ASN A 334 8.46 -7.07 -21.66
C ASN A 334 9.65 -7.82 -21.05
N ILE A 335 9.35 -8.87 -20.31
CA ILE A 335 10.35 -9.64 -19.56
C ILE A 335 11.03 -10.66 -20.45
N THR A 336 12.37 -10.65 -20.47
CA THR A 336 13.21 -11.67 -21.13
C THR A 336 14.04 -12.42 -20.07
N PHE A 337 14.30 -13.71 -20.28
CA PHE A 337 15.23 -14.50 -19.45
C PHE A 337 15.72 -15.75 -20.20
N ASP A 338 16.86 -16.29 -19.79
CA ASP A 338 17.35 -17.56 -20.29
C ASP A 338 16.58 -18.73 -19.67
N ALA A 339 15.70 -19.34 -20.47
CA ALA A 339 14.83 -20.43 -20.03
C ALA A 339 15.62 -21.60 -19.41
N ARG A 340 16.86 -21.83 -19.83
CA ARG A 340 17.74 -22.90 -19.28
C ARG A 340 18.00 -22.73 -17.79
N TYR A 341 18.11 -21.49 -17.31
CA TYR A 341 18.26 -21.22 -15.86
C TYR A 341 17.01 -21.54 -15.07
N VAL A 342 15.85 -21.57 -15.69
CA VAL A 342 14.57 -21.87 -15.03
C VAL A 342 14.26 -23.36 -15.09
N TRP A 343 14.08 -23.96 -16.30
CA TRP A 343 13.61 -25.34 -16.39
C TRP A 343 14.67 -26.37 -15.96
N MET A 344 15.97 -26.21 -16.34
CA MET A 344 17.01 -27.13 -15.91
C MET A 344 17.27 -27.12 -14.41
N ARG A 345 16.88 -26.07 -13.73
CA ARG A 345 17.10 -25.89 -12.29
C ARG A 345 15.81 -25.93 -11.49
N GLN A 346 14.69 -26.26 -12.12
CA GLN A 346 13.37 -26.42 -11.52
C GLN A 346 12.98 -25.20 -10.66
N LYS A 347 13.28 -24.00 -11.16
CA LYS A 347 12.92 -22.75 -10.49
C LYS A 347 11.47 -22.39 -10.78
N ARG A 348 10.82 -21.73 -9.83
CA ARG A 348 9.47 -21.23 -9.98
C ARG A 348 9.48 -19.73 -10.30
N ILE A 349 8.68 -19.30 -11.26
CA ILE A 349 8.29 -17.92 -11.51
C ILE A 349 6.85 -17.79 -11.08
N GLN A 350 6.57 -16.90 -10.12
CA GLN A 350 5.28 -16.75 -9.48
C GLN A 350 4.79 -15.31 -9.57
N GLY A 351 3.70 -15.07 -10.28
CA GLY A 351 2.94 -13.82 -10.19
C GLY A 351 2.23 -13.71 -8.84
N SER A 352 2.22 -12.54 -8.26
CA SER A 352 1.53 -12.25 -7.00
C SER A 352 0.79 -10.93 -7.13
N HIS A 353 -0.49 -10.91 -6.75
CA HIS A 353 -1.32 -9.72 -6.80
C HIS A 353 -1.83 -9.44 -5.39
N PHE A 354 -1.54 -8.27 -4.86
CA PHE A 354 -1.77 -7.81 -3.46
C PHE A 354 -2.06 -8.95 -2.44
N ALA A 355 -3.18 -8.99 -1.71
CA ALA A 355 -3.47 -10.04 -0.73
C ALA A 355 -4.96 -10.14 -0.43
N HIS A 356 -5.43 -11.28 0.03
CA HIS A 356 -6.77 -11.42 0.60
C HIS A 356 -6.79 -11.05 2.09
N LEU A 357 -7.98 -10.84 2.65
CA LEU A 357 -8.17 -10.34 4.02
C LEU A 357 -7.43 -11.17 5.09
N LYS A 358 -7.43 -12.50 5.00
CA LYS A 358 -6.74 -13.36 6.00
C LYS A 358 -5.22 -13.07 6.03
N GLN A 359 -4.62 -12.86 4.85
CA GLN A 359 -3.20 -12.51 4.73
C GLN A 359 -2.95 -11.08 5.24
N ALA A 360 -3.81 -10.13 4.87
CA ALA A 360 -3.72 -8.74 5.34
C ALA A 360 -3.87 -8.65 6.87
N SER A 361 -4.81 -9.41 7.46
CA SER A 361 -4.97 -9.46 8.91
C SER A 361 -3.76 -10.08 9.62
N ALA A 362 -3.17 -11.13 9.05
CA ALA A 362 -1.95 -11.73 9.59
C ALA A 362 -0.76 -10.75 9.49
N ALA A 363 -0.66 -10.00 8.39
CA ALA A 363 0.35 -8.95 8.23
C ALA A 363 0.14 -7.79 9.24
N ASN A 364 -1.11 -7.34 9.42
CA ASN A 364 -1.45 -6.31 10.41
C ASN A 364 -1.11 -6.73 11.85
N GLN A 365 -1.17 -8.03 12.17
CA GLN A 365 -0.78 -8.52 13.49
C GLN A 365 0.69 -8.23 13.81
N PHE A 366 1.60 -8.28 12.82
CA PHE A 366 3.00 -7.88 13.04
C PHE A 366 3.14 -6.41 13.43
N VAL A 367 2.27 -5.53 12.92
CA VAL A 367 2.24 -4.11 13.29
C VAL A 367 1.64 -3.94 14.69
N ILE A 368 0.52 -4.61 14.99
CA ILE A 368 -0.10 -4.61 16.33
C ILE A 368 0.90 -5.08 17.38
N ASP A 369 1.68 -6.11 17.08
CA ASP A 369 2.73 -6.66 17.97
C ASP A 369 4.00 -5.81 17.97
N GLN A 370 4.03 -4.67 17.29
CA GLN A 370 5.16 -3.74 17.15
C GLN A 370 6.46 -4.41 16.63
N ARG A 371 6.30 -5.44 15.77
CA ARG A 371 7.41 -6.15 15.11
C ARG A 371 7.77 -5.57 13.75
N ILE A 372 6.88 -4.75 13.20
CA ILE A 372 7.03 -4.05 11.92
C ILE A 372 6.60 -2.60 12.12
N ASP A 373 7.46 -1.69 11.65
CA ASP A 373 7.21 -0.26 11.58
C ASP A 373 6.47 0.08 10.27
N PRO A 374 5.45 0.94 10.28
CA PRO A 374 4.77 1.41 9.07
C PRO A 374 5.68 2.09 8.04
N CYS A 375 6.86 2.48 8.41
CA CYS A 375 7.83 3.18 7.56
C CYS A 375 7.25 4.44 6.91
N MET A 376 6.48 5.21 7.67
CA MET A 376 5.94 6.48 7.19
C MET A 376 7.07 7.49 6.98
N SER A 377 7.18 8.05 5.79
CA SER A 377 8.24 8.99 5.41
C SER A 377 7.81 10.45 5.46
N ASP A 378 6.62 10.73 4.95
CA ASP A 378 6.06 12.08 4.89
C ASP A 378 4.54 12.05 5.06
N VAL A 379 4.01 13.11 5.66
CA VAL A 379 2.58 13.35 5.80
C VAL A 379 2.21 14.67 5.11
N PHE A 380 1.18 14.64 4.29
CA PHE A 380 0.72 15.80 3.54
C PHE A 380 -0.68 16.23 4.02
N PRO A 381 -1.01 17.52 4.01
CA PRO A 381 -2.35 17.99 4.25
C PRO A 381 -3.26 17.70 3.05
N TRP A 382 -4.57 17.83 3.24
CA TRP A 382 -5.62 17.59 2.26
C TRP A 382 -5.36 18.22 0.88
N ASP A 383 -4.93 19.49 0.86
CA ASP A 383 -4.69 20.25 -0.38
C ASP A 383 -3.47 19.77 -1.17
N LYS A 384 -2.66 18.86 -0.64
CA LYS A 384 -1.44 18.32 -1.24
C LYS A 384 -1.58 16.87 -1.75
N ILE A 385 -2.77 16.30 -1.78
CA ILE A 385 -2.99 14.94 -2.30
C ILE A 385 -2.45 14.77 -3.73
N PRO A 386 -2.73 15.65 -4.71
CA PRO A 386 -2.16 15.52 -6.05
C PRO A 386 -0.64 15.64 -6.08
N TYR A 387 -0.08 16.55 -5.28
CA TYR A 387 1.36 16.76 -5.16
C TYR A 387 2.08 15.52 -4.59
N ALA A 388 1.53 14.88 -3.57
CA ALA A 388 2.08 13.65 -3.00
C ALA A 388 2.14 12.51 -4.05
N HIS A 389 1.11 12.39 -4.89
CA HIS A 389 1.10 11.45 -6.01
C HIS A 389 2.11 11.83 -7.12
N GLU A 390 2.30 13.12 -7.36
CA GLU A 390 3.30 13.59 -8.32
C GLU A 390 4.74 13.31 -7.84
N LEU A 391 5.02 13.45 -6.55
CA LEU A 391 6.30 13.02 -5.96
C LEU A 391 6.55 11.53 -6.18
N MET A 392 5.53 10.69 -6.00
CA MET A 392 5.61 9.24 -6.25
C MET A 392 5.84 8.95 -7.73
N ARG A 393 5.06 9.58 -8.63
CA ARG A 393 5.19 9.42 -10.08
C ARG A 393 6.59 9.74 -10.58
N THR A 394 7.20 10.78 -10.02
CA THR A 394 8.53 11.27 -10.43
C THR A 394 9.68 10.68 -9.59
N ASN A 395 9.37 9.70 -8.70
CA ASN A 395 10.34 9.04 -7.80
C ASN A 395 11.18 10.02 -6.98
N ARG A 396 10.54 11.11 -6.50
CA ARG A 396 11.17 12.18 -5.67
C ARG A 396 10.77 12.11 -4.20
N HIS A 397 9.99 11.11 -3.80
CA HIS A 397 9.62 10.88 -2.41
C HIS A 397 10.78 10.30 -1.60
N LYS A 398 10.74 10.49 -0.28
CA LYS A 398 11.68 9.86 0.65
C LYS A 398 11.48 8.33 0.72
N PRO A 399 12.48 7.58 1.24
CA PRO A 399 12.31 6.15 1.54
C PRO A 399 11.09 5.87 2.42
N GLY A 400 10.38 4.78 2.16
CA GLY A 400 9.18 4.39 2.92
C GLY A 400 7.88 4.76 2.23
N ASN A 401 6.83 5.00 3.03
CA ASN A 401 5.46 5.21 2.60
C ASN A 401 4.97 6.63 2.97
N MET A 402 4.09 7.19 2.17
CA MET A 402 3.50 8.52 2.38
C MET A 402 2.04 8.42 2.78
N ALA A 403 1.61 9.34 3.64
CA ALA A 403 0.22 9.50 4.03
C ALA A 403 -0.29 10.92 3.77
N VAL A 404 -1.60 11.07 3.72
CA VAL A 404 -2.28 12.36 3.65
C VAL A 404 -3.33 12.44 4.74
N LEU A 405 -3.44 13.58 5.41
CA LEU A 405 -4.55 13.86 6.32
C LEU A 405 -5.79 14.16 5.48
N VAL A 406 -6.89 13.47 5.77
CA VAL A 406 -8.19 13.74 5.14
C VAL A 406 -9.05 14.58 6.10
N ASN A 407 -9.53 13.98 7.17
CA ASN A 407 -10.31 14.69 8.19
C ASN A 407 -9.57 14.80 9.54
N ALA A 408 -8.41 14.16 9.71
CA ALA A 408 -7.62 14.34 10.92
C ALA A 408 -7.16 15.81 11.01
N PRO A 409 -7.49 16.53 12.09
CA PRO A 409 -7.21 17.98 12.21
C PRO A 409 -5.72 18.31 12.24
N ARG A 410 -4.88 17.37 12.66
CA ARG A 410 -3.41 17.46 12.70
C ARG A 410 -2.77 16.08 12.76
N THR A 411 -1.48 16.01 12.60
CA THR A 411 -0.67 14.79 12.76
C THR A 411 -0.56 14.35 14.22
N GLY A 412 -0.26 13.06 14.43
CA GLY A 412 0.06 12.46 15.73
C GLY A 412 -1.17 12.10 16.57
N LEU A 413 -2.40 12.25 16.05
CA LEU A 413 -3.62 11.86 16.76
C LEU A 413 -3.84 10.35 16.62
N ARG A 414 -4.08 9.67 17.74
CA ARG A 414 -4.13 8.21 17.79
C ARG A 414 -5.53 7.62 17.87
N ASN A 415 -6.50 8.41 18.32
CA ASN A 415 -7.88 7.96 18.51
C ASN A 415 -8.88 9.08 18.18
N PHE A 416 -10.16 8.74 18.21
CA PHE A 416 -11.22 9.68 17.86
C PHE A 416 -11.42 10.79 18.91
N GLU A 417 -11.19 10.49 20.19
CA GLU A 417 -11.31 11.49 21.27
C GLU A 417 -10.26 12.58 21.08
N ASP A 418 -9.01 12.22 20.82
CA ASP A 418 -7.92 13.17 20.50
C ASP A 418 -8.28 14.06 19.30
N ALA A 419 -8.94 13.49 18.29
CA ALA A 419 -9.35 14.24 17.10
C ALA A 419 -10.49 15.23 17.41
N LEU A 420 -11.46 14.85 18.22
CA LEU A 420 -12.54 15.74 18.68
C LEU A 420 -11.99 16.91 19.51
N GLU A 421 -11.07 16.63 20.43
CA GLU A 421 -10.41 17.67 21.22
C GLU A 421 -9.63 18.64 20.33
N ALA A 422 -8.84 18.11 19.38
CA ALA A 422 -8.06 18.92 18.45
C ALA A 422 -8.94 19.79 17.54
N ALA A 423 -10.09 19.28 17.09
CA ALA A 423 -11.04 20.03 16.26
C ALA A 423 -11.75 21.15 17.04
N SER A 424 -11.92 21.00 18.35
CA SER A 424 -12.60 21.99 19.20
C SER A 424 -11.76 23.21 19.53
N VAL A 425 -10.44 23.20 19.30
CA VAL A 425 -9.53 24.33 19.57
C VAL A 425 -9.63 25.36 18.45
N PRO A 426 -9.99 26.64 18.72
CA PRO A 426 -10.06 27.69 17.70
C PRO A 426 -8.72 27.89 16.96
N GLU A 427 -8.78 28.22 15.67
CA GLU A 427 -7.59 28.40 14.80
C GLU A 427 -6.54 29.39 15.31
N LEU A 428 -6.93 30.40 16.10
CA LEU A 428 -6.04 31.38 16.68
C LEU A 428 -4.91 30.77 17.56
N ASN A 429 -5.13 29.60 18.14
CA ASN A 429 -4.14 28.88 18.95
C ASN A 429 -3.33 27.84 18.18
N ARG A 430 -3.67 27.54 16.92
CA ARG A 430 -2.98 26.53 16.11
C ARG A 430 -1.62 26.99 15.55
N GLN A 431 -1.37 28.32 15.54
CA GLN A 431 -0.09 28.89 15.03
C GLN A 431 1.03 28.94 16.08
N SER A 432 0.73 28.82 17.37
CA SER A 432 1.74 28.94 18.45
C SER A 432 2.48 27.63 18.77
N THR A 433 2.13 26.50 18.17
CA THR A 433 2.78 25.19 18.39
C THR A 433 3.71 24.76 17.23
N ARG A 434 4.01 25.67 16.29
CA ARG A 434 5.05 25.51 15.28
C ARG A 434 6.33 26.21 15.73
N GLY A 435 7.01 25.64 16.70
CA GLY A 435 8.32 26.02 17.15
C GLY A 435 9.26 24.82 17.15
#